data_9f770ccae7e56cc0f164610d3084a5ea
#
_entry.id   9f770ccae7e56cc0f164610d3084a5ea
#
_cell.length_a   1.000
_cell.length_b   1.000
_cell.length_c   1.000
_cell.angle_alpha   90.00
_cell.angle_beta   90.00
_cell.angle_gamma   90.00
#
_symmetry.space_group_name_H-M   'P 1'
#
loop_
_entity.id
_entity.type
_entity.pdbx_description
1 polymer ?
#
loop_
_entity_poly.entity_id
_entity_poly.type
_entity_poly.pdbx_seq_one_letter_code
_entity_poly.pdbx_strand_id
1 'polypeptide(L)'
;MGIFKKFLFFSSAISLVLSQEAIASKRLSGAGATFPSKIYTRWFFDLAKSGGPRVNYQAVGSGSGRKAFIDETVNFGASDDPMKAKDIEKVSRGLVQIPMVGGTIAFGYNYDCDLKLTQEQAVRVAMGMVKNWKELGCKSGKLTWTHRSDGSGTTKAFTNSMEAFSPTWNLGTGKSVKWPAGVGAKGNSGVAGVIQNTPGAIGYVNQSYIKGNVKAAALQNLSGEFLKPSAEAGAKALNGITLDENLAGKNPNPTAKGAYPIASLTWILAYEKGNGRNTKAIKQAFNTLLSDEYQDKASSLGFIPLKGNILLKSRAAVEKIGS
;
A
#
# COMPACT_ATOMS: atom_id res chain seq x y z
N MET A 1 -37.75 -5.85 -86.79
CA MET A 1 -36.87 -6.94 -86.31
C MET A 1 -35.71 -6.24 -85.58
N GLY A 2 -35.83 -5.97 -84.27
CA GLY A 2 -34.86 -5.21 -83.52
C GLY A 2 -34.59 -5.93 -82.21
N ILE A 3 -33.35 -6.37 -82.08
CA ILE A 3 -32.85 -7.16 -80.92
C ILE A 3 -32.43 -6.16 -79.86
N PHE A 4 -33.15 -6.16 -78.72
CA PHE A 4 -32.75 -5.44 -77.50
C PHE A 4 -31.73 -6.23 -76.75
N LYS A 5 -30.46 -5.77 -76.69
CA LYS A 5 -29.43 -6.26 -75.76
C LYS A 5 -29.66 -5.64 -74.37
N LYS A 6 -29.99 -6.45 -73.37
CA LYS A 6 -29.99 -6.06 -71.95
C LYS A 6 -28.56 -6.10 -71.40
N PHE A 7 -28.02 -4.97 -71.01
CA PHE A 7 -26.77 -4.89 -70.22
C PHE A 7 -27.14 -5.11 -68.75
N LEU A 8 -26.63 -6.18 -68.15
CA LEU A 8 -26.63 -6.39 -66.73
C LEU A 8 -25.43 -5.67 -66.12
N PHE A 9 -25.67 -4.63 -65.32
CA PHE A 9 -24.65 -4.05 -64.45
C PHE A 9 -24.52 -4.90 -63.18
N PHE A 10 -23.41 -5.62 -63.05
CA PHE A 10 -23.02 -6.25 -61.76
C PHE A 10 -22.35 -5.17 -60.93
N SER A 11 -23.06 -4.67 -59.91
CA SER A 11 -22.52 -3.78 -58.87
C SER A 11 -21.83 -4.67 -57.82
N SER A 12 -20.51 -4.78 -57.85
CA SER A 12 -19.70 -5.41 -56.83
C SER A 12 -19.60 -4.47 -55.62
N ALA A 13 -20.44 -4.69 -54.64
CA ALA A 13 -20.29 -4.09 -53.30
C ALA A 13 -19.10 -4.76 -52.60
N ILE A 14 -17.94 -4.13 -52.62
CA ILE A 14 -16.79 -4.50 -51.79
C ILE A 14 -17.13 -4.08 -50.35
N SER A 15 -17.57 -5.03 -49.54
CA SER A 15 -17.72 -4.86 -48.07
C SER A 15 -16.34 -4.82 -47.45
N LEU A 16 -15.84 -3.63 -47.12
CA LEU A 16 -14.67 -3.45 -46.27
C LEU A 16 -15.05 -3.96 -44.88
N VAL A 17 -14.73 -5.21 -44.56
CA VAL A 17 -14.74 -5.72 -43.18
C VAL A 17 -13.53 -5.11 -42.49
N LEU A 18 -13.73 -3.97 -41.83
CA LEU A 18 -12.82 -3.47 -40.83
C LEU A 18 -12.78 -4.50 -39.68
N SER A 19 -11.83 -5.40 -39.73
CA SER A 19 -11.46 -6.22 -38.61
C SER A 19 -10.98 -5.28 -37.51
N GLN A 20 -11.87 -4.91 -36.57
CA GLN A 20 -11.47 -4.42 -35.27
C GLN A 20 -10.70 -5.57 -34.62
N GLU A 21 -9.35 -5.53 -34.75
CA GLU A 21 -8.50 -6.30 -33.85
C GLU A 21 -8.86 -5.86 -32.44
N ALA A 22 -9.62 -6.69 -31.73
CA ALA A 22 -9.85 -6.53 -30.33
C ALA A 22 -8.46 -6.54 -29.68
N ILE A 23 -7.94 -5.35 -29.33
CA ILE A 23 -6.67 -5.20 -28.62
C ILE A 23 -6.88 -5.94 -27.31
N ALA A 24 -6.46 -7.20 -27.28
CA ALA A 24 -6.52 -8.00 -26.06
C ALA A 24 -5.77 -7.23 -24.98
N SER A 25 -6.50 -6.68 -24.03
CA SER A 25 -5.92 -5.84 -22.97
C SER A 25 -4.84 -6.67 -22.28
N LYS A 26 -3.60 -6.15 -22.30
CA LYS A 26 -2.47 -6.87 -21.71
C LYS A 26 -2.73 -7.16 -20.23
N ARG A 27 -2.41 -8.38 -19.81
CA ARG A 27 -2.55 -8.81 -18.42
C ARG A 27 -1.19 -8.70 -17.74
N LEU A 28 -1.17 -8.02 -16.59
CA LEU A 28 -0.02 -7.90 -15.72
C LEU A 28 -0.29 -8.62 -14.40
N SER A 29 0.73 -9.23 -13.83
CA SER A 29 0.70 -9.84 -12.51
C SER A 29 1.53 -9.01 -11.53
N GLY A 30 0.99 -8.76 -10.35
CA GLY A 30 1.70 -8.12 -9.24
C GLY A 30 1.45 -8.83 -7.93
N ALA A 31 2.41 -8.80 -7.01
CA ALA A 31 2.23 -9.37 -5.69
C ALA A 31 2.94 -8.54 -4.61
N GLY A 32 2.37 -8.49 -3.40
CA GLY A 32 3.07 -7.84 -2.30
C GLY A 32 2.23 -7.28 -1.19
N ALA A 33 2.56 -6.07 -0.79
CA ALA A 33 2.03 -5.40 0.38
C ALA A 33 0.50 -5.42 0.47
N THR A 34 -0.01 -5.72 1.66
CA THR A 34 -1.45 -5.67 1.95
C THR A 34 -1.91 -4.28 2.38
N PHE A 35 -0.98 -3.42 2.75
CA PHE A 35 -1.25 -2.03 3.14
C PHE A 35 -1.98 -1.26 2.03
N PRO A 36 -1.52 -1.23 0.76
CA PRO A 36 -2.19 -0.51 -0.33
C PRO A 36 -3.29 -1.34 -1.02
N SER A 37 -3.58 -2.58 -0.60
CA SER A 37 -4.39 -3.50 -1.43
C SER A 37 -5.76 -2.93 -1.79
N LYS A 38 -6.41 -2.18 -0.90
CA LYS A 38 -7.73 -1.60 -1.19
C LYS A 38 -7.68 -0.54 -2.28
N ILE A 39 -6.69 0.37 -2.21
CA ILE A 39 -6.54 1.39 -3.24
C ILE A 39 -6.03 0.78 -4.55
N TYR A 40 -5.11 -0.19 -4.51
CA TYR A 40 -4.64 -0.89 -5.71
C TYR A 40 -5.77 -1.66 -6.40
N THR A 41 -6.62 -2.37 -5.65
CA THR A 41 -7.78 -3.04 -6.22
C THR A 41 -8.70 -2.06 -6.94
N ARG A 42 -8.97 -0.91 -6.34
CA ARG A 42 -9.79 0.13 -6.94
C ARG A 42 -9.12 0.75 -8.17
N TRP A 43 -7.88 1.16 -8.05
CA TRP A 43 -7.14 1.81 -9.14
C TRP A 43 -6.92 0.89 -10.33
N PHE A 44 -6.57 -0.39 -10.13
CA PHE A 44 -6.43 -1.35 -11.21
C PHE A 44 -7.76 -1.71 -11.88
N PHE A 45 -8.85 -1.70 -11.12
CA PHE A 45 -10.20 -1.84 -11.68
C PHE A 45 -10.55 -0.65 -12.57
N ASP A 46 -10.35 0.58 -12.08
CA ASP A 46 -10.64 1.80 -12.83
C ASP A 46 -9.75 1.90 -14.09
N LEU A 47 -8.46 1.55 -13.97
CA LEU A 47 -7.53 1.46 -15.09
C LEU A 47 -8.01 0.50 -16.18
N ALA A 48 -8.44 -0.71 -15.80
CA ALA A 48 -8.96 -1.68 -16.76
C ALA A 48 -10.26 -1.20 -17.41
N LYS A 49 -11.14 -0.54 -16.65
CA LYS A 49 -12.40 0.03 -17.14
C LYS A 49 -12.18 1.14 -18.15
N SER A 50 -11.10 1.92 -18.02
CA SER A 50 -10.70 2.97 -18.96
C SER A 50 -9.91 2.46 -20.18
N GLY A 51 -9.87 1.14 -20.42
CA GLY A 51 -9.17 0.53 -21.56
C GLY A 51 -7.66 0.31 -21.36
N GLY A 52 -7.16 0.54 -20.14
CA GLY A 52 -5.78 0.24 -19.78
C GLY A 52 -5.53 -1.26 -19.53
N PRO A 53 -4.28 -1.62 -19.17
CA PRO A 53 -3.93 -3.01 -18.87
C PRO A 53 -4.70 -3.56 -17.68
N ARG A 54 -5.06 -4.85 -17.75
CA ARG A 54 -5.64 -5.57 -16.63
C ARG A 54 -4.54 -6.04 -15.68
N VAL A 55 -4.66 -5.71 -14.42
CA VAL A 55 -3.68 -6.08 -13.39
C VAL A 55 -4.30 -7.05 -12.39
N ASN A 56 -3.69 -8.22 -12.25
CA ASN A 56 -3.98 -9.16 -11.17
C ASN A 56 -2.99 -8.91 -10.02
N TYR A 57 -3.45 -8.27 -8.95
CA TYR A 57 -2.63 -7.97 -7.77
C TYR A 57 -2.95 -8.91 -6.61
N GLN A 58 -1.94 -9.62 -6.14
CA GLN A 58 -2.03 -10.55 -5.01
C GLN A 58 -1.47 -9.90 -3.73
N ALA A 59 -2.35 -9.55 -2.80
CA ALA A 59 -2.00 -8.96 -1.51
C ALA A 59 -1.51 -10.04 -0.52
N VAL A 60 -0.27 -10.47 -0.64
CA VAL A 60 0.35 -11.58 0.11
C VAL A 60 1.34 -11.16 1.20
N GLY A 61 1.55 -9.84 1.36
CA GLY A 61 2.52 -9.23 2.28
C GLY A 61 3.83 -8.87 1.59
N SER A 62 4.51 -7.84 2.10
CA SER A 62 5.73 -7.28 1.50
C SER A 62 6.87 -8.32 1.39
N GLY A 63 6.98 -9.23 2.36
CA GLY A 63 7.99 -10.28 2.34
C GLY A 63 7.82 -11.22 1.15
N SER A 64 6.61 -11.76 0.97
CA SER A 64 6.26 -12.64 -0.16
C SER A 64 6.31 -11.90 -1.50
N GLY A 65 5.88 -10.62 -1.52
CA GLY A 65 5.95 -9.79 -2.73
C GLY A 65 7.38 -9.54 -3.20
N ARG A 66 8.31 -9.23 -2.28
CA ARG A 66 9.74 -9.13 -2.63
C ARG A 66 10.30 -10.44 -3.13
N LYS A 67 9.95 -11.55 -2.47
CA LYS A 67 10.42 -12.87 -2.92
C LYS A 67 9.93 -13.15 -4.34
N ALA A 68 8.64 -12.98 -4.62
CA ALA A 68 8.08 -13.20 -5.95
C ALA A 68 8.71 -12.28 -7.02
N PHE A 69 9.08 -11.05 -6.64
CA PHE A 69 9.78 -10.11 -7.51
C PHE A 69 11.24 -10.56 -7.78
N ILE A 70 12.00 -10.95 -6.76
CA ILE A 70 13.38 -11.45 -6.91
C ILE A 70 13.40 -12.76 -7.72
N ASP A 71 12.42 -13.66 -7.47
CA ASP A 71 12.26 -14.94 -8.20
C ASP A 71 11.63 -14.76 -9.61
N GLU A 72 11.35 -13.53 -10.04
CA GLU A 72 10.80 -13.17 -11.36
C GLU A 72 9.45 -13.85 -11.71
N THR A 73 8.64 -14.21 -10.72
CA THR A 73 7.34 -14.88 -10.90
C THR A 73 6.18 -13.91 -11.16
N VAL A 74 6.42 -12.61 -11.04
CA VAL A 74 5.46 -11.53 -11.27
C VAL A 74 6.06 -10.41 -12.13
N ASN A 75 5.21 -9.60 -12.77
CA ASN A 75 5.67 -8.45 -13.53
C ASN A 75 6.15 -7.30 -12.63
N PHE A 76 5.64 -7.23 -11.40
CA PHE A 76 6.07 -6.24 -10.41
C PHE A 76 5.80 -6.74 -8.98
N GLY A 77 6.61 -6.29 -8.05
CA GLY A 77 6.40 -6.48 -6.61
C GLY A 77 5.78 -5.24 -5.95
N ALA A 78 5.34 -5.36 -4.71
CA ALA A 78 4.96 -4.21 -3.88
C ALA A 78 5.38 -4.40 -2.42
N SER A 79 5.85 -3.33 -1.78
CA SER A 79 6.36 -3.36 -0.41
C SER A 79 6.18 -2.01 0.28
N ASP A 80 5.81 -2.03 1.57
CA ASP A 80 5.82 -0.82 2.43
C ASP A 80 7.16 -0.64 3.15
N ASP A 81 8.14 -1.45 2.82
CA ASP A 81 9.53 -1.35 3.29
C ASP A 81 10.43 -1.38 2.06
N PRO A 82 11.13 -0.28 1.72
CA PRO A 82 11.95 -0.22 0.53
C PRO A 82 13.06 -1.27 0.54
N MET A 83 13.47 -1.73 -0.63
CA MET A 83 14.57 -2.70 -0.75
C MET A 83 15.90 -2.06 -0.35
N LYS A 84 16.69 -2.82 0.39
CA LYS A 84 18.04 -2.44 0.79
C LYS A 84 19.07 -2.91 -0.25
N ALA A 85 20.24 -2.29 -0.30
CA ALA A 85 21.30 -2.61 -1.26
C ALA A 85 21.51 -4.13 -1.44
N LYS A 86 21.68 -4.88 -0.35
CA LYS A 86 21.86 -6.34 -0.37
C LYS A 86 20.72 -7.15 -1.01
N ASP A 87 19.51 -6.59 -1.06
CA ASP A 87 18.36 -7.24 -1.70
C ASP A 87 18.22 -6.75 -3.14
N ILE A 88 18.65 -5.53 -3.45
CA ILE A 88 18.72 -4.97 -4.81
C ILE A 88 19.68 -5.78 -5.67
N GLU A 89 20.87 -6.14 -5.14
CA GLU A 89 21.87 -6.96 -5.81
C GLU A 89 21.34 -8.33 -6.28
N LYS A 90 20.28 -8.84 -5.65
CA LYS A 90 19.64 -10.12 -6.03
C LYS A 90 18.69 -10.00 -7.21
N VAL A 91 18.37 -8.78 -7.64
CA VAL A 91 17.45 -8.55 -8.75
C VAL A 91 18.22 -8.52 -10.05
N SER A 92 18.31 -9.64 -10.75
CA SER A 92 19.11 -9.83 -11.98
C SER A 92 18.77 -8.81 -13.08
N ARG A 93 17.50 -8.38 -13.12
CA ARG A 93 16.94 -7.45 -14.11
C ARG A 93 17.00 -5.98 -13.66
N GLY A 94 17.73 -5.68 -12.58
CA GLY A 94 17.74 -4.34 -11.97
C GLY A 94 16.43 -3.96 -11.31
N LEU A 95 16.45 -2.93 -10.48
CA LEU A 95 15.30 -2.45 -9.70
C LEU A 95 14.99 -1.00 -10.03
N VAL A 96 13.74 -0.74 -10.37
CA VAL A 96 13.11 0.58 -10.30
C VAL A 96 12.12 0.56 -9.14
N GLN A 97 12.41 1.30 -8.08
CA GLN A 97 11.57 1.39 -6.89
C GLN A 97 10.76 2.69 -6.93
N ILE A 98 9.43 2.57 -6.89
CA ILE A 98 8.52 3.68 -7.18
C ILE A 98 7.57 3.89 -6.01
N PRO A 99 7.69 4.98 -5.23
CA PRO A 99 6.64 5.38 -4.30
C PRO A 99 5.32 5.56 -5.05
N MET A 100 4.22 4.97 -4.56
CA MET A 100 2.93 5.03 -5.26
C MET A 100 1.85 5.78 -4.50
N VAL A 101 1.82 5.62 -3.19
CA VAL A 101 0.83 6.26 -2.33
C VAL A 101 1.31 6.18 -0.88
N GLY A 102 0.85 7.08 -0.04
CA GLY A 102 1.07 7.02 1.40
C GLY A 102 -0.15 6.53 2.17
N GLY A 103 0.05 6.28 3.46
CA GLY A 103 -1.04 5.98 4.38
C GLY A 103 -0.59 6.02 5.83
N THR A 104 -1.53 6.17 6.74
CA THR A 104 -1.28 6.06 8.18
C THR A 104 -1.45 4.62 8.66
N ILE A 105 -0.76 4.27 9.73
CA ILE A 105 -0.91 3.00 10.44
C ILE A 105 -1.58 3.30 11.79
N ALA A 106 -2.83 2.89 11.89
CA ALA A 106 -3.67 3.14 13.06
C ALA A 106 -3.53 2.01 14.09
N PHE A 107 -3.62 2.34 15.38
CA PHE A 107 -4.04 1.38 16.38
C PHE A 107 -5.55 1.18 16.22
N GLY A 108 -5.92 0.08 15.55
CA GLY A 108 -7.31 -0.37 15.42
C GLY A 108 -7.73 -1.16 16.65
N TYR A 109 -8.92 -0.93 17.17
CA TYR A 109 -9.42 -1.65 18.35
C TYR A 109 -10.93 -1.88 18.29
N ASN A 110 -11.40 -2.88 19.06
CA ASN A 110 -12.82 -3.21 19.23
C ASN A 110 -13.15 -3.23 20.73
N TYR A 111 -13.40 -2.05 21.27
CA TYR A 111 -13.82 -1.88 22.67
C TYR A 111 -14.68 -0.62 22.83
N ASP A 112 -15.52 -0.59 23.84
CA ASP A 112 -16.37 0.57 24.12
C ASP A 112 -15.61 1.61 24.96
N CYS A 113 -14.79 2.40 24.27
CA CYS A 113 -13.93 3.43 24.84
C CYS A 113 -13.54 4.43 23.73
N ASP A 114 -13.37 5.72 24.05
CA ASP A 114 -12.68 6.67 23.18
C ASP A 114 -11.19 6.67 23.54
N LEU A 115 -10.47 5.73 22.93
CA LEU A 115 -9.08 5.44 23.25
C LEU A 115 -8.12 6.53 22.77
N LYS A 116 -7.33 7.04 23.72
CA LYS A 116 -6.18 7.93 23.47
C LYS A 116 -4.93 7.26 24.01
N LEU A 117 -3.89 7.15 23.19
CA LEU A 117 -2.62 6.53 23.57
C LEU A 117 -1.49 7.55 23.51
N THR A 118 -0.76 7.70 24.60
CA THR A 118 0.57 8.31 24.54
C THR A 118 1.53 7.40 23.76
N GLN A 119 2.67 7.92 23.32
CA GLN A 119 3.67 7.10 22.64
C GLN A 119 4.16 5.93 23.50
N GLU A 120 4.38 6.18 24.80
CA GLU A 120 4.76 5.13 25.77
C GLU A 120 3.67 4.06 25.94
N GLN A 121 2.40 4.49 26.07
CA GLN A 121 1.29 3.54 26.15
C GLN A 121 1.16 2.68 24.88
N ALA A 122 1.35 3.28 23.69
CA ALA A 122 1.35 2.57 22.42
C ALA A 122 2.43 1.47 22.38
N VAL A 123 3.65 1.78 22.84
CA VAL A 123 4.75 0.83 22.96
C VAL A 123 4.41 -0.28 23.94
N ARG A 124 3.93 0.04 25.15
CA ARG A 124 3.56 -0.96 26.18
C ARG A 124 2.45 -1.90 25.72
N VAL A 125 1.44 -1.38 25.00
CA VAL A 125 0.38 -2.20 24.38
C VAL A 125 0.98 -3.16 23.35
N ALA A 126 1.82 -2.66 22.45
CA ALA A 126 2.45 -3.48 21.40
C ALA A 126 3.40 -4.54 21.97
N MET A 127 4.05 -4.26 23.08
CA MET A 127 4.88 -5.23 23.81
C MET A 127 4.06 -6.22 24.67
N GLY A 128 2.74 -6.12 24.64
CA GLY A 128 1.86 -6.98 25.42
C GLY A 128 2.00 -6.79 26.94
N MET A 129 2.48 -5.65 27.40
CA MET A 129 2.60 -5.31 28.82
C MET A 129 1.25 -4.89 29.40
N VAL A 130 0.34 -4.36 28.59
CA VAL A 130 -1.02 -4.00 28.97
C VAL A 130 -1.93 -5.20 28.76
N LYS A 131 -2.63 -5.65 29.81
CA LYS A 131 -3.50 -6.83 29.78
C LYS A 131 -4.97 -6.50 29.99
N ASN A 132 -5.25 -5.32 30.51
CA ASN A 132 -6.61 -4.91 30.85
C ASN A 132 -6.87 -3.48 30.32
N TRP A 133 -8.03 -3.26 29.74
CA TRP A 133 -8.45 -1.97 29.21
C TRP A 133 -8.49 -0.85 30.25
N LYS A 134 -8.69 -1.20 31.54
CA LYS A 134 -8.62 -0.21 32.63
C LYS A 134 -7.26 0.46 32.79
N GLU A 135 -6.17 -0.19 32.37
CA GLU A 135 -4.83 0.38 32.35
C GLU A 135 -4.66 1.51 31.35
N LEU A 136 -5.60 1.62 30.41
CA LEU A 136 -5.68 2.67 29.40
C LEU A 136 -6.81 3.69 29.69
N GLY A 137 -7.38 3.68 30.91
CA GLY A 137 -8.44 4.59 31.31
C GLY A 137 -9.85 4.21 30.84
N CYS A 138 -10.04 3.01 30.33
CA CYS A 138 -11.33 2.48 29.92
C CYS A 138 -11.99 1.63 30.99
N LYS A 139 -13.22 1.13 30.77
CA LYS A 139 -13.84 0.11 31.62
C LYS A 139 -12.94 -1.12 31.70
N SER A 140 -13.05 -1.88 32.80
CA SER A 140 -12.28 -3.13 32.98
C SER A 140 -12.70 -4.17 31.95
N GLY A 141 -11.71 -4.80 31.32
CA GLY A 141 -11.90 -5.87 30.33
C GLY A 141 -10.58 -6.39 29.85
N LYS A 142 -10.54 -7.63 29.40
CA LYS A 142 -9.34 -8.26 28.82
C LYS A 142 -8.91 -7.53 27.55
N LEU A 143 -7.64 -7.15 27.46
CA LEU A 143 -7.01 -6.61 26.24
C LEU A 143 -6.28 -7.73 25.50
N THR A 144 -6.56 -7.89 24.20
CA THR A 144 -5.90 -8.86 23.33
C THR A 144 -5.14 -8.13 22.24
N TRP A 145 -3.80 -8.20 22.28
CA TRP A 145 -2.95 -7.67 21.21
C TRP A 145 -3.07 -8.51 19.95
N THR A 146 -3.17 -7.86 18.79
CA THR A 146 -3.24 -8.51 17.48
C THR A 146 -2.15 -7.96 16.58
N HIS A 147 -1.36 -8.85 15.99
CA HIS A 147 -0.20 -8.49 15.17
C HIS A 147 -0.14 -9.26 13.85
N ARG A 148 0.76 -8.90 12.98
CA ARG A 148 1.02 -9.61 11.73
C ARG A 148 1.79 -10.90 11.96
N SER A 149 1.38 -11.98 11.28
CA SER A 149 2.06 -13.28 11.27
C SER A 149 2.87 -13.53 9.99
N ASP A 150 2.75 -12.64 9.00
CA ASP A 150 3.48 -12.70 7.72
C ASP A 150 4.59 -11.65 7.64
N GLY A 151 5.48 -11.77 6.64
CA GLY A 151 6.51 -10.77 6.36
C GLY A 151 5.89 -9.45 5.88
N SER A 152 5.77 -8.48 6.76
CA SER A 152 4.95 -7.28 6.60
C SER A 152 5.76 -5.98 6.55
N GLY A 153 5.60 -5.19 5.47
CA GLY A 153 6.11 -3.83 5.43
C GLY A 153 5.41 -2.92 6.43
N THR A 154 4.10 -3.14 6.67
CA THR A 154 3.35 -2.43 7.72
C THR A 154 3.97 -2.66 9.09
N THR A 155 4.38 -3.92 9.42
CA THR A 155 5.11 -4.24 10.66
C THR A 155 6.45 -3.50 10.70
N LYS A 156 7.19 -3.43 9.58
CA LYS A 156 8.48 -2.70 9.54
C LYS A 156 8.30 -1.22 9.84
N ALA A 157 7.31 -0.57 9.20
CA ALA A 157 7.02 0.84 9.44
C ALA A 157 6.55 1.06 10.89
N PHE A 158 5.64 0.23 11.39
CA PHE A 158 5.14 0.25 12.76
C PHE A 158 6.27 0.11 13.78
N THR A 159 7.13 -0.91 13.64
CA THR A 159 8.23 -1.16 14.58
C THR A 159 9.30 -0.07 14.55
N ASN A 160 9.55 0.56 13.40
CA ASN A 160 10.39 1.76 13.34
C ASN A 160 9.82 2.90 14.21
N SER A 161 8.50 3.08 14.20
CA SER A 161 7.86 4.11 15.03
C SER A 161 7.88 3.73 16.51
N MET A 162 7.63 2.47 16.86
CA MET A 162 7.72 2.02 18.26
C MET A 162 9.12 2.24 18.86
N GLU A 163 10.17 1.95 18.09
CA GLU A 163 11.57 2.22 18.46
C GLU A 163 11.85 3.72 18.66
N ALA A 164 11.26 4.56 17.79
CA ALA A 164 11.41 6.01 17.89
C ALA A 164 10.56 6.65 19.01
N PHE A 165 9.52 5.96 19.47
CA PHE A 165 8.60 6.48 20.50
C PHE A 165 9.14 6.30 21.90
N SER A 166 9.83 5.19 22.20
CA SER A 166 10.24 4.90 23.56
C SER A 166 11.42 3.91 23.61
N PRO A 167 12.38 4.15 24.53
CA PRO A 167 13.45 3.20 24.82
C PRO A 167 12.93 1.90 25.45
N THR A 168 11.68 1.85 25.91
CA THR A 168 11.01 0.62 26.37
C THR A 168 10.89 -0.41 25.25
N TRP A 169 10.88 0.01 23.97
CA TRP A 169 10.82 -0.91 22.85
C TRP A 169 12.15 -1.67 22.68
N ASN A 170 12.11 -2.99 22.85
CA ASN A 170 13.28 -3.85 22.76
C ASN A 170 13.13 -5.04 21.78
N LEU A 171 12.06 -5.06 20.98
CA LEU A 171 11.81 -6.15 20.02
C LEU A 171 12.54 -5.95 18.69
N GLY A 172 13.26 -4.83 18.53
CA GLY A 172 13.93 -4.45 17.28
C GLY A 172 12.93 -4.05 16.18
N THR A 173 13.45 -3.84 14.98
CA THR A 173 12.65 -3.39 13.82
C THR A 173 12.75 -4.35 12.65
N GLY A 174 11.62 -4.73 12.05
CA GLY A 174 11.63 -5.70 10.96
C GLY A 174 10.28 -5.91 10.30
N LYS A 175 10.29 -6.61 9.16
CA LYS A 175 9.06 -7.13 8.54
C LYS A 175 8.42 -8.23 9.39
N SER A 176 9.18 -8.80 10.31
CA SER A 176 8.75 -9.76 11.31
C SER A 176 9.59 -9.52 12.57
N VAL A 177 8.96 -9.55 13.73
CA VAL A 177 9.59 -9.49 15.05
C VAL A 177 9.03 -10.60 15.92
N LYS A 178 9.76 -10.98 16.98
CA LYS A 178 9.29 -11.99 17.92
C LYS A 178 8.35 -11.33 18.93
N TRP A 179 7.05 -11.32 18.63
CA TRP A 179 6.04 -10.76 19.51
C TRP A 179 5.96 -11.56 20.84
N PRO A 180 6.01 -10.91 22.00
CA PRO A 180 5.97 -11.60 23.30
C PRO A 180 4.57 -12.13 23.65
N ALA A 181 3.52 -11.59 23.04
CA ALA A 181 2.14 -11.97 23.27
C ALA A 181 1.26 -11.54 22.10
N GLY A 182 0.01 -12.05 22.07
CA GLY A 182 -1.01 -11.64 21.13
C GLY A 182 -1.41 -12.73 20.14
N VAL A 183 -2.26 -12.35 19.19
CA VAL A 183 -2.80 -13.20 18.12
C VAL A 183 -2.20 -12.76 16.79
N GLY A 184 -1.52 -13.66 16.12
CA GLY A 184 -0.97 -13.42 14.78
C GLY A 184 -2.02 -13.60 13.68
N ALA A 185 -2.09 -12.63 12.74
CA ALA A 185 -3.00 -12.73 11.61
C ALA A 185 -2.30 -12.29 10.30
N LYS A 186 -2.67 -12.94 9.19
CA LYS A 186 -2.06 -12.68 7.88
C LYS A 186 -2.65 -11.45 7.22
N GLY A 187 -1.80 -10.51 6.84
CA GLY A 187 -2.19 -9.29 6.12
C GLY A 187 -2.90 -8.26 7.01
N ASN A 188 -3.07 -7.04 6.50
CA ASN A 188 -3.89 -6.02 7.16
C ASN A 188 -5.34 -6.48 7.31
N SER A 189 -5.89 -7.19 6.34
CA SER A 189 -7.25 -7.74 6.38
C SER A 189 -7.43 -8.78 7.48
N GLY A 190 -6.45 -9.66 7.70
CA GLY A 190 -6.50 -10.65 8.78
C GLY A 190 -6.45 -10.00 10.16
N VAL A 191 -5.55 -9.03 10.38
CA VAL A 191 -5.51 -8.27 11.64
C VAL A 191 -6.83 -7.53 11.87
N ALA A 192 -7.35 -6.82 10.87
CA ALA A 192 -8.65 -6.14 10.98
C ALA A 192 -9.79 -7.12 11.25
N GLY A 193 -9.77 -8.31 10.64
CA GLY A 193 -10.75 -9.36 10.87
C GLY A 193 -10.75 -9.89 12.32
N VAL A 194 -9.57 -10.13 12.89
CA VAL A 194 -9.47 -10.53 14.32
C VAL A 194 -10.01 -9.42 15.21
N ILE A 195 -9.62 -8.16 14.99
CA ILE A 195 -10.12 -7.03 15.79
C ILE A 195 -11.64 -6.90 15.66
N GLN A 196 -12.18 -6.96 14.44
CA GLN A 196 -13.60 -6.84 14.15
C GLN A 196 -14.45 -7.84 14.95
N ASN A 197 -13.95 -9.09 15.08
CA ASN A 197 -14.70 -10.22 15.62
C ASN A 197 -14.33 -10.57 17.09
N THR A 198 -13.40 -9.82 17.69
CA THR A 198 -12.95 -10.08 19.07
C THR A 198 -13.11 -8.84 19.91
N PRO A 199 -14.17 -8.73 20.74
CA PRO A 199 -14.28 -7.66 21.72
C PRO A 199 -13.04 -7.60 22.63
N GLY A 200 -12.48 -6.41 22.81
CA GLY A 200 -11.25 -6.21 23.57
C GLY A 200 -9.96 -6.41 22.76
N ALA A 201 -10.03 -6.73 21.47
CA ALA A 201 -8.85 -6.78 20.64
C ALA A 201 -8.37 -5.38 20.22
N ILE A 202 -7.06 -5.22 20.15
CA ILE A 202 -6.34 -4.04 19.64
C ILE A 202 -5.14 -4.49 18.79
N GLY A 203 -4.83 -3.79 17.72
CA GLY A 203 -3.69 -4.11 16.85
C GLY A 203 -3.38 -2.95 15.90
N TYR A 204 -2.49 -3.15 14.95
CA TYR A 204 -2.10 -2.12 13.98
C TYR A 204 -2.51 -2.50 12.56
N VAL A 205 -3.12 -1.55 11.85
CA VAL A 205 -3.57 -1.69 10.45
C VAL A 205 -3.45 -0.36 9.70
N ASN A 206 -3.39 -0.41 8.38
CA ASN A 206 -3.62 0.81 7.58
C ASN A 206 -5.02 1.37 7.88
N GLN A 207 -5.13 2.70 7.94
CA GLN A 207 -6.40 3.37 8.31
C GLN A 207 -7.58 2.96 7.42
N SER A 208 -7.35 2.56 6.16
CA SER A 208 -8.43 2.11 5.27
C SER A 208 -9.17 0.87 5.77
N TYR A 209 -8.59 0.14 6.72
CA TYR A 209 -9.21 -1.03 7.36
C TYR A 209 -10.04 -0.68 8.60
N ILE A 210 -10.03 0.59 9.04
CA ILE A 210 -10.88 1.07 10.14
C ILE A 210 -12.32 1.17 9.61
N LYS A 211 -13.15 0.21 9.97
CA LYS A 211 -14.56 0.14 9.59
C LYS A 211 -15.33 -0.84 10.48
N GLY A 212 -16.66 -0.73 10.50
CA GLY A 212 -17.52 -1.56 11.33
C GLY A 212 -17.17 -1.39 12.81
N ASN A 213 -16.92 -2.48 13.52
CA ASN A 213 -16.54 -2.46 14.93
C ASN A 213 -15.07 -2.08 15.17
N VAL A 214 -14.27 -1.90 14.12
CA VAL A 214 -12.86 -1.48 14.25
C VAL A 214 -12.81 0.04 14.35
N LYS A 215 -12.57 0.54 15.57
CA LYS A 215 -12.35 1.96 15.87
C LYS A 215 -10.85 2.28 15.76
N ALA A 216 -10.48 3.55 15.57
CA ALA A 216 -9.09 4.02 15.62
C ALA A 216 -8.82 4.77 16.91
N ALA A 217 -7.73 4.43 17.60
CA ALA A 217 -7.24 5.22 18.71
C ALA A 217 -6.68 6.57 18.24
N ALA A 218 -6.84 7.61 19.06
CA ALA A 218 -6.05 8.82 18.90
C ALA A 218 -4.65 8.57 19.48
N LEU A 219 -3.61 8.91 18.71
CA LEU A 219 -2.23 8.69 19.10
C LEU A 219 -1.52 10.03 19.30
N GLN A 220 -0.80 10.17 20.41
CA GLN A 220 -0.07 11.38 20.76
C GLN A 220 1.14 11.58 19.84
N ASN A 221 1.26 12.76 19.23
CA ASN A 221 2.44 13.17 18.47
C ASN A 221 3.48 13.87 19.39
N LEU A 222 4.62 14.24 18.79
CA LEU A 222 5.69 14.96 19.52
C LEU A 222 5.29 16.35 20.00
N SER A 223 4.24 16.95 19.44
CA SER A 223 3.69 18.23 19.90
C SER A 223 2.68 18.07 21.06
N GLY A 224 2.47 16.85 21.55
CA GLY A 224 1.50 16.54 22.62
C GLY A 224 0.05 16.41 22.15
N GLU A 225 -0.22 16.57 20.83
CA GLU A 225 -1.57 16.48 20.27
C GLU A 225 -2.00 15.03 20.11
N PHE A 226 -3.24 14.69 20.53
CA PHE A 226 -3.85 13.39 20.27
C PHE A 226 -4.61 13.42 18.93
N LEU A 227 -4.09 12.72 17.94
CA LEU A 227 -4.60 12.73 16.56
C LEU A 227 -5.17 11.36 16.17
N LYS A 228 -6.36 11.36 15.55
CA LYS A 228 -6.87 10.19 14.84
C LYS A 228 -6.20 10.11 13.44
N PRO A 229 -6.06 8.89 12.88
CA PRO A 229 -5.47 8.75 11.55
C PRO A 229 -6.36 9.43 10.50
N SER A 230 -5.74 10.24 9.66
CA SER A 230 -6.40 10.91 8.53
C SER A 230 -5.41 11.11 7.39
N ALA A 231 -5.92 11.33 6.17
CA ALA A 231 -5.09 11.67 5.03
C ALA A 231 -4.35 12.99 5.25
N GLU A 232 -5.00 13.99 5.87
CA GLU A 232 -4.40 15.29 6.16
C GLU A 232 -3.25 15.19 7.16
N ALA A 233 -3.50 14.60 8.34
CA ALA A 233 -2.46 14.44 9.36
C ALA A 233 -1.31 13.53 8.89
N GLY A 234 -1.62 12.54 8.07
CA GLY A 234 -0.63 11.68 7.42
C GLY A 234 0.20 12.43 6.38
N ALA A 235 -0.39 13.34 5.60
CA ALA A 235 0.34 14.15 4.63
C ALA A 235 1.41 15.03 5.31
N LYS A 236 1.08 15.63 6.47
CA LYS A 236 2.05 16.38 7.29
C LYS A 236 3.22 15.49 7.74
N ALA A 237 2.96 14.22 8.05
CA ALA A 237 4.00 13.26 8.40
C ALA A 237 4.88 12.87 7.21
N LEU A 238 4.29 12.68 6.03
CA LEU A 238 5.02 12.32 4.81
C LEU A 238 5.88 13.46 4.26
N ASN A 239 5.49 14.72 4.46
CA ASN A 239 6.27 15.87 4.03
C ASN A 239 7.68 15.94 4.66
N GLY A 240 7.88 15.27 5.80
CA GLY A 240 9.20 15.13 6.43
C GLY A 240 10.04 13.97 5.91
N ILE A 241 9.58 13.22 4.90
CA ILE A 241 10.34 12.11 4.32
C ILE A 241 11.31 12.64 3.26
N THR A 242 12.61 12.43 3.50
CA THR A 242 13.64 12.58 2.47
C THR A 242 13.86 11.23 1.78
N LEU A 243 13.77 11.23 0.45
CA LEU A 243 14.06 10.05 -0.36
C LEU A 243 15.53 10.06 -0.80
N ASP A 244 16.19 8.90 -0.64
CA ASP A 244 17.53 8.65 -1.18
C ASP A 244 17.50 8.45 -2.70
N GLU A 245 18.66 8.07 -3.28
CA GLU A 245 18.82 7.80 -4.71
C GLU A 245 17.95 6.64 -5.22
N ASN A 246 17.66 5.67 -4.36
CA ASN A 246 16.79 4.54 -4.65
C ASN A 246 15.32 4.81 -4.29
N LEU A 247 14.97 6.06 -4.04
CA LEU A 247 13.66 6.51 -3.59
C LEU A 247 13.16 5.80 -2.32
N ALA A 248 14.08 5.34 -1.48
CA ALA A 248 13.77 4.86 -0.14
C ALA A 248 13.74 6.04 0.85
N GLY A 249 12.84 5.99 1.82
CA GLY A 249 12.74 7.01 2.86
C GLY A 249 11.78 6.60 3.95
N LYS A 250 11.94 7.19 5.14
CA LYS A 250 11.06 6.96 6.28
C LYS A 250 11.06 8.19 7.21
N ASN A 251 9.98 8.35 7.95
CA ASN A 251 9.88 9.31 9.04
C ASN A 251 9.15 8.65 10.22
N PRO A 252 9.87 7.94 11.11
CA PRO A 252 9.26 7.07 12.10
C PRO A 252 8.57 7.80 13.26
N ASN A 253 8.89 9.08 13.52
CA ASN A 253 8.23 9.92 14.52
C ASN A 253 8.26 11.38 14.05
N PRO A 254 7.28 11.79 13.22
CA PRO A 254 7.26 13.13 12.62
C PRO A 254 7.21 14.25 13.65
N THR A 255 8.01 15.30 13.44
CA THR A 255 8.08 16.47 14.31
C THR A 255 7.09 17.58 13.95
N ALA A 256 6.51 17.54 12.76
CA ALA A 256 5.59 18.58 12.30
C ALA A 256 4.31 18.60 13.14
N LYS A 257 3.88 19.81 13.54
CA LYS A 257 2.62 20.03 14.25
C LYS A 257 1.43 19.46 13.43
N GLY A 258 0.54 18.75 14.09
CA GLY A 258 -0.61 18.10 13.45
C GLY A 258 -0.25 16.91 12.57
N ALA A 259 1.00 16.43 12.58
CA ALA A 259 1.40 15.21 11.90
C ALA A 259 0.96 13.97 12.69
N TYR A 260 0.36 12.99 12.02
CA TYR A 260 0.04 11.70 12.62
C TYR A 260 1.32 10.88 12.85
N PRO A 261 1.54 10.29 14.03
CA PRO A 261 2.85 9.75 14.41
C PRO A 261 3.33 8.55 13.57
N ILE A 262 2.43 7.78 12.96
CA ILE A 262 2.80 6.59 12.20
C ILE A 262 2.26 6.68 10.77
N ALA A 263 3.09 7.13 9.84
CA ALA A 263 2.78 7.17 8.42
C ALA A 263 3.88 6.48 7.61
N SER A 264 3.51 5.91 6.48
CA SER A 264 4.43 5.23 5.58
C SER A 264 4.06 5.49 4.13
N LEU A 265 5.06 5.51 3.27
CA LEU A 265 4.90 5.28 1.85
C LEU A 265 4.74 3.78 1.58
N THR A 266 4.23 3.45 0.40
CA THR A 266 4.31 2.10 -0.18
C THR A 266 4.89 2.21 -1.58
N TRP A 267 5.68 1.21 -1.96
CA TRP A 267 6.44 1.19 -3.21
C TRP A 267 5.98 0.06 -4.11
N ILE A 268 5.95 0.32 -5.41
CA ILE A 268 6.01 -0.70 -6.44
C ILE A 268 7.48 -0.98 -6.74
N LEU A 269 7.81 -2.24 -6.95
CA LEU A 269 9.12 -2.75 -7.35
C LEU A 269 8.97 -3.23 -8.80
N ALA A 270 9.56 -2.53 -9.75
CA ALA A 270 9.54 -2.86 -11.17
C ALA A 270 10.95 -3.23 -11.64
N TYR A 271 11.05 -4.06 -12.68
CA TYR A 271 12.34 -4.37 -13.28
C TYR A 271 12.81 -3.22 -14.15
N GLU A 272 14.09 -2.88 -14.04
CA GLU A 272 14.72 -1.86 -14.88
C GLU A 272 14.80 -2.31 -16.33
N LYS A 273 15.05 -3.60 -16.59
CA LYS A 273 15.21 -4.19 -17.93
C LYS A 273 14.51 -5.55 -18.05
N GLY A 274 14.43 -6.06 -19.27
CA GLY A 274 13.88 -7.40 -19.54
C GLY A 274 12.35 -7.48 -19.42
N ASN A 275 11.61 -6.36 -19.47
CA ASN A 275 10.13 -6.37 -19.44
C ASN A 275 9.51 -6.74 -20.79
N GLY A 276 10.31 -6.70 -21.88
CA GLY A 276 9.92 -7.11 -23.20
C GLY A 276 8.58 -6.47 -23.65
N ARG A 277 7.68 -7.30 -24.18
CA ARG A 277 6.36 -6.83 -24.65
C ARG A 277 5.48 -6.18 -23.57
N ASN A 278 5.79 -6.35 -22.29
CA ASN A 278 5.00 -5.79 -21.18
C ASN A 278 5.43 -4.38 -20.80
N THR A 279 6.59 -3.89 -21.24
CA THR A 279 7.16 -2.57 -20.90
C THR A 279 6.14 -1.44 -21.05
N LYS A 280 5.50 -1.33 -22.22
CA LYS A 280 4.50 -0.27 -22.48
C LYS A 280 3.31 -0.36 -21.52
N ALA A 281 2.81 -1.57 -21.26
CA ALA A 281 1.67 -1.78 -20.37
C ALA A 281 2.02 -1.46 -18.90
N ILE A 282 3.22 -1.81 -18.44
CA ILE A 282 3.71 -1.51 -17.10
C ILE A 282 3.85 0.01 -16.91
N LYS A 283 4.51 0.71 -17.85
CA LYS A 283 4.65 2.17 -17.82
C LYS A 283 3.29 2.86 -17.86
N GLN A 284 2.37 2.43 -18.74
CA GLN A 284 1.01 2.95 -18.78
C GLN A 284 0.30 2.79 -17.46
N ALA A 285 0.34 1.59 -16.85
CA ALA A 285 -0.29 1.34 -15.57
C ALA A 285 0.23 2.31 -14.49
N PHE A 286 1.55 2.39 -14.32
CA PHE A 286 2.11 3.18 -13.22
C PHE A 286 2.02 4.69 -13.46
N ASN A 287 2.17 5.16 -14.69
CA ASN A 287 1.93 6.56 -15.03
C ASN A 287 0.48 6.97 -14.78
N THR A 288 -0.50 6.10 -15.09
CA THR A 288 -1.91 6.36 -14.77
C THR A 288 -2.14 6.44 -13.26
N LEU A 289 -1.59 5.51 -12.47
CA LEU A 289 -1.73 5.54 -11.03
C LEU A 289 -1.06 6.76 -10.37
N LEU A 290 -0.02 7.30 -11.00
CA LEU A 290 0.69 8.51 -10.58
C LEU A 290 0.11 9.80 -11.20
N SER A 291 -0.93 9.72 -12.03
CA SER A 291 -1.61 10.92 -12.54
C SER A 291 -2.31 11.68 -11.42
N ASP A 292 -2.50 12.99 -11.61
CA ASP A 292 -3.20 13.82 -10.63
C ASP A 292 -4.62 13.30 -10.39
N GLU A 293 -5.31 12.84 -11.46
CA GLU A 293 -6.65 12.24 -11.35
C GLU A 293 -6.72 11.07 -10.36
N TYR A 294 -5.74 10.16 -10.39
CA TYR A 294 -5.72 8.99 -9.50
C TYR A 294 -5.24 9.36 -8.09
N GLN A 295 -4.23 10.22 -7.99
CA GLN A 295 -3.70 10.67 -6.70
C GLN A 295 -4.75 11.47 -5.91
N ASP A 296 -5.51 12.35 -6.54
CA ASP A 296 -6.54 13.15 -5.87
C ASP A 296 -7.66 12.28 -5.25
N LYS A 297 -7.95 11.13 -5.84
CA LYS A 297 -8.91 10.15 -5.30
C LYS A 297 -8.39 9.38 -4.08
N ALA A 298 -7.08 9.42 -3.79
CA ALA A 298 -6.50 8.60 -2.73
C ALA A 298 -7.08 8.91 -1.34
N SER A 299 -7.31 10.19 -1.03
CA SER A 299 -7.82 10.61 0.29
C SER A 299 -9.21 10.05 0.59
N SER A 300 -10.11 9.99 -0.40
CA SER A 300 -11.45 9.40 -0.25
C SER A 300 -11.42 7.89 0.01
N LEU A 301 -10.32 7.24 -0.33
CA LEU A 301 -10.09 5.81 -0.11
C LEU A 301 -9.29 5.52 1.19
N GLY A 302 -9.02 6.56 2.00
CA GLY A 302 -8.26 6.43 3.24
C GLY A 302 -6.75 6.32 3.04
N PHE A 303 -6.22 6.93 1.96
CA PHE A 303 -4.79 6.96 1.67
C PHE A 303 -4.31 8.41 1.52
N ILE A 304 -3.00 8.58 1.47
CA ILE A 304 -2.37 9.89 1.36
C ILE A 304 -1.82 10.02 -0.07
N PRO A 305 -2.33 10.97 -0.88
CA PRO A 305 -1.80 11.20 -2.21
C PRO A 305 -0.34 11.64 -2.15
N LEU A 306 0.46 11.20 -3.11
CA LEU A 306 1.79 11.75 -3.32
C LEU A 306 1.66 13.16 -3.89
N LYS A 307 2.50 14.08 -3.41
CA LYS A 307 2.56 15.47 -3.88
C LYS A 307 4.01 15.96 -4.00
N GLY A 308 4.19 17.09 -4.66
CA GLY A 308 5.46 17.78 -4.75
C GLY A 308 6.61 16.89 -5.23
N ASN A 309 7.76 16.99 -4.60
CA ASN A 309 8.99 16.30 -5.01
C ASN A 309 8.88 14.77 -5.02
N ILE A 310 8.12 14.18 -4.08
CA ILE A 310 7.93 12.72 -4.04
C ILE A 310 7.19 12.26 -5.30
N LEU A 311 6.10 12.93 -5.69
CA LEU A 311 5.35 12.60 -6.91
C LEU A 311 6.20 12.79 -8.18
N LEU A 312 6.93 13.88 -8.28
CA LEU A 312 7.81 14.15 -9.42
C LEU A 312 8.89 13.06 -9.57
N LYS A 313 9.56 12.71 -8.48
CA LYS A 313 10.56 11.63 -8.48
C LYS A 313 9.94 10.26 -8.82
N SER A 314 8.71 9.98 -8.35
CA SER A 314 8.00 8.74 -8.67
C SER A 314 7.68 8.65 -10.17
N ARG A 315 7.20 9.72 -10.78
CA ARG A 315 6.95 9.80 -12.23
C ARG A 315 8.24 9.60 -13.03
N ALA A 316 9.32 10.27 -12.64
CA ALA A 316 10.63 10.12 -13.30
C ALA A 316 11.17 8.68 -13.17
N ALA A 317 10.89 7.99 -12.06
CA ALA A 317 11.31 6.61 -11.88
C ALA A 317 10.61 5.66 -12.86
N VAL A 318 9.33 5.88 -13.20
CA VAL A 318 8.61 5.05 -14.20
C VAL A 318 9.32 5.05 -15.55
N GLU A 319 9.96 6.17 -15.90
CA GLU A 319 10.66 6.27 -17.20
C GLU A 319 11.92 5.40 -17.29
N LYS A 320 12.48 4.98 -16.16
CA LYS A 320 13.62 4.04 -16.10
C LYS A 320 13.24 2.59 -16.40
N ILE A 321 11.94 2.27 -16.49
CA ILE A 321 11.48 0.91 -16.82
C ILE A 321 11.75 0.67 -18.32
N GLY A 322 12.65 -0.26 -18.63
CA GLY A 322 13.08 -0.61 -19.99
C GLY A 322 12.56 -1.97 -20.47
N SER A 323 12.75 -2.21 -21.76
CA SER A 323 12.41 -3.49 -22.41
C SER A 323 13.42 -4.60 -22.09
#